data_33e6dd151efaf8e522160f26649fbdb3
#
_entry.id   33e6dd151efaf8e522160f26649fbdb3
#
_cell.length_a   1.000
_cell.length_b   1.000
_cell.length_c   1.000
_cell.angle_alpha   90.00
_cell.angle_beta   90.00
_cell.angle_gamma   90.00
#
_symmetry.space_group_name_H-M   'P 1'
#
loop_
_entity.id
_entity.type
_entity.pdbx_description
1 polymer ?
#
loop_
_entity_poly.entity_id
_entity_poly.type
_entity_poly.pdbx_seq_one_letter_code
_entity_poly.pdbx_strand_id
1 'polypeptide(L)' 'GVTVAITGGSVYVRVGNGTNYRIITTVKAGMTFDHIATARNGWNAIVINGQVGWVSGKYSKVV' A
#
# COMPACT_ATOMS: atom_id res chain seq x y z
N GLY A 1 -0.73 -1.70 -17.25
CA GLY A 1 -0.36 -2.04 -15.92
C GLY A 1 -0.70 -0.91 -14.98
N VAL A 2 -0.92 -1.25 -13.77
CA VAL A 2 -1.32 -0.27 -12.78
C VAL A 2 -0.34 -0.36 -11.62
N THR A 3 0.13 0.79 -11.21
CA THR A 3 1.18 0.92 -10.21
C THR A 3 0.69 1.81 -9.07
N VAL A 4 1.11 1.49 -7.87
CA VAL A 4 0.88 2.34 -6.70
C VAL A 4 2.20 2.99 -6.33
N ALA A 5 2.22 4.31 -6.25
CA ALA A 5 3.37 5.07 -5.77
C ALA A 5 3.13 5.47 -4.31
N ILE A 6 4.15 5.35 -3.49
CA ILE A 6 4.09 5.78 -2.10
C ILE A 6 4.38 7.28 -2.06
N THR A 7 3.49 8.05 -1.43
CA THR A 7 3.57 9.51 -1.36
C THR A 7 3.86 10.03 0.05
N GLY A 8 3.57 9.23 1.08
CA GLY A 8 3.94 9.58 2.45
C GLY A 8 5.42 9.34 2.70
N GLY A 9 6.00 9.95 3.74
CA GLY A 9 7.42 9.81 4.04
C GLY A 9 7.84 8.39 4.36
N SER A 10 7.17 7.80 5.33
CA SER A 10 7.33 6.41 5.78
C SER A 10 5.94 5.84 6.01
N VAL A 11 5.62 4.74 5.35
CA VAL A 11 4.26 4.20 5.33
C VAL A 11 4.28 2.73 5.72
N TYR A 12 3.42 2.35 6.66
CA TYR A 12 3.26 0.95 7.03
C TYR A 12 2.51 0.19 5.95
N VAL A 13 3.00 -1.00 5.63
CA VAL A 13 2.27 -1.98 4.82
C VAL A 13 1.68 -3.00 5.78
N ARG A 14 0.37 -3.23 5.67
CA ARG A 14 -0.36 -4.08 6.60
C ARG A 14 -0.97 -5.28 5.89
N VAL A 15 -1.38 -6.27 6.67
CA VAL A 15 -2.01 -7.48 6.12
C VAL A 15 -3.46 -7.23 5.68
N GLY A 16 -4.06 -6.11 6.05
CA GLY A 16 -5.42 -5.74 5.69
C GLY A 16 -5.58 -4.25 5.54
N ASN A 17 -6.74 -3.83 5.09
CA ASN A 17 -7.06 -2.46 4.71
C ASN A 17 -7.50 -1.60 5.90
N GLY A 18 -6.67 -1.54 6.91
CA GLY A 18 -6.96 -0.71 8.09
C GLY A 18 -5.82 -0.72 9.09
N THR A 19 -5.85 0.25 10.00
CA THR A 19 -4.80 0.44 10.99
C THR A 19 -4.83 -0.60 12.12
N ASN A 20 -5.92 -1.36 12.21
CA ASN A 20 -6.04 -2.45 13.18
C ASN A 20 -5.43 -3.76 12.70
N TYR A 21 -4.96 -3.81 11.47
CA TYR A 21 -4.30 -5.00 10.94
C TYR A 21 -2.80 -4.95 11.21
N ARG A 22 -2.19 -6.12 11.29
CA ARG A 22 -0.76 -6.28 11.58
C ARG A 22 0.09 -5.64 10.48
N ILE A 23 1.21 -5.02 10.89
CA ILE A 23 2.19 -4.44 9.99
C ILE A 23 3.09 -5.53 9.44
N ILE A 24 3.26 -5.57 8.10
CA ILE A 24 4.19 -6.46 7.43
C ILE A 24 5.57 -5.82 7.37
N THR A 25 5.63 -4.57 6.90
CA THR A 25 6.87 -3.85 6.70
C THR A 25 6.59 -2.36 6.54
N THR A 26 7.63 -1.57 6.33
CA THR A 26 7.53 -0.13 6.10
C THR A 26 8.14 0.19 4.74
N VAL A 27 7.50 1.09 4.00
CA VAL A 27 7.97 1.57 2.70
C VAL A 27 8.10 3.09 2.75
N LYS A 28 8.81 3.65 1.77
CA LYS A 28 9.14 5.08 1.75
C LYS A 28 8.61 5.76 0.50
N ALA A 29 8.43 7.07 0.58
CA ALA A 29 8.02 7.89 -0.54
C ALA A 29 8.91 7.67 -1.75
N GLY A 30 8.29 7.58 -2.91
CA GLY A 30 8.98 7.32 -4.18
C GLY A 30 9.05 5.86 -4.56
N MET A 31 8.82 4.93 -3.63
CA MET A 31 8.74 3.51 -3.98
C MET A 31 7.45 3.21 -4.72
N THR A 32 7.50 2.27 -5.65
CA THR A 32 6.35 1.86 -6.45
C THR A 32 6.15 0.36 -6.38
N PHE A 33 4.90 -0.07 -6.48
CA PHE A 33 4.51 -1.47 -6.39
C PHE A 33 3.38 -1.77 -7.36
N ASP A 34 3.24 -3.02 -7.77
CA ASP A 34 2.11 -3.44 -8.58
C ASP A 34 0.82 -3.28 -7.78
N HIS A 35 -0.18 -2.68 -8.42
CA HIS A 35 -1.50 -2.48 -7.84
C HIS A 35 -2.37 -3.70 -8.08
N ILE A 36 -3.04 -4.19 -7.04
CA ILE A 36 -3.96 -5.31 -7.14
C ILE A 36 -5.40 -4.85 -7.08
N ALA A 37 -5.73 -4.01 -6.10
CA ALA A 37 -7.10 -3.56 -5.89
C ALA A 37 -7.10 -2.32 -5.00
N THR A 38 -8.22 -1.62 -5.00
CA THR A 38 -8.46 -0.52 -4.06
C THR A 38 -9.73 -0.84 -3.29
N ALA A 39 -9.63 -0.85 -1.99
CA ALA A 39 -10.78 -1.11 -1.13
C ALA A 39 -11.72 0.10 -1.11
N ARG A 40 -12.94 -0.14 -0.64
CA ARG A 40 -13.97 0.91 -0.58
C ARG A 40 -13.51 2.10 0.28
N ASN A 41 -12.67 1.87 1.28
CA ASN A 41 -12.16 2.94 2.14
C ASN A 41 -10.94 3.66 1.57
N GLY A 42 -10.53 3.32 0.34
CA GLY A 42 -9.42 3.98 -0.34
C GLY A 42 -8.07 3.34 -0.15
N TRP A 43 -7.95 2.32 0.69
CA TRP A 43 -6.68 1.61 0.86
C TRP A 43 -6.35 0.82 -0.39
N ASN A 44 -5.07 0.80 -0.75
CA ASN A 44 -4.57 0.13 -1.95
C ASN A 44 -3.85 -1.17 -1.59
N ALA A 45 -4.24 -2.25 -2.27
CA ALA A 45 -3.55 -3.52 -2.18
C ALA A 45 -2.42 -3.56 -3.19
N ILE A 46 -1.25 -3.97 -2.75
CA ILE A 46 -0.03 -4.01 -3.55
C ILE A 46 0.64 -5.38 -3.43
N VAL A 47 1.49 -5.68 -4.41
CA VAL A 47 2.38 -6.85 -4.32
C VAL A 47 3.69 -6.38 -3.70
N ILE A 48 4.07 -7.00 -2.61
CA ILE A 48 5.33 -6.70 -1.93
C ILE A 48 5.94 -8.00 -1.39
N ASN A 49 7.19 -8.25 -1.74
CA ASN A 49 7.91 -9.46 -1.30
C ASN A 49 7.14 -10.76 -1.58
N GLY A 50 6.47 -10.83 -2.73
CA GLY A 50 5.72 -12.00 -3.14
C GLY A 50 4.39 -12.21 -2.43
N GLN A 51 3.92 -11.23 -1.70
CA GLN A 51 2.64 -11.31 -0.99
C GLN A 51 1.82 -10.04 -1.19
N VAL A 52 0.56 -10.10 -0.83
CA VAL A 52 -0.32 -8.93 -0.87
C VAL A 52 -0.17 -8.16 0.42
N GLY A 53 0.04 -6.85 0.29
CA GLY A 53 0.02 -5.94 1.43
C GLY A 53 -0.91 -4.77 1.14
N TRP A 54 -1.28 -4.03 2.18
CA TRP A 54 -2.20 -2.91 2.08
C TRP A 54 -1.56 -1.64 2.60
N VAL A 55 -1.74 -0.55 1.86
CA VAL A 55 -1.27 0.78 2.25
C VAL A 55 -2.41 1.77 2.24
N SER A 56 -2.37 2.75 3.15
CA SER A 56 -3.40 3.77 3.24
C SER A 56 -3.46 4.61 1.95
N GLY A 57 -4.67 4.91 1.51
CA GLY A 57 -4.88 5.80 0.37
C GLY A 57 -4.45 7.24 0.63
N LYS A 58 -4.26 7.62 1.88
CA LYS A 58 -3.72 8.94 2.23
C LYS A 58 -2.24 9.07 1.87
N TYR A 59 -1.52 7.96 1.83
CA TYR A 59 -0.07 7.94 1.68
C TYR A 59 0.37 7.17 0.46
N SER A 60 -0.55 6.89 -0.44
CA SER A 60 -0.27 6.16 -1.67
C SER A 60 -1.21 6.64 -2.76
N LYS A 61 -0.81 6.40 -4.01
CA LYS A 61 -1.53 6.89 -5.17
C LYS A 61 -1.40 5.88 -6.30
N VAL A 62 -2.52 5.57 -6.94
CA VAL A 62 -2.52 4.77 -8.17
C VAL A 62 -2.08 5.66 -9.32
N VAL A 63 -1.07 5.26 -10.04
CA VAL A 63 -0.47 6.05 -11.13
C VAL A 63 -0.42 5.26 -12.44
#